data_7dde54d3a9f7e03953bf845a851adc8d
#
_entry.id   7dde54d3a9f7e03953bf845a851adc8d
#
_cell.length_a   1.000
_cell.length_b   1.000
_cell.length_c   1.000
_cell.angle_alpha   90.00
_cell.angle_beta   90.00
_cell.angle_gamma   90.00
#
_symmetry.space_group_name_H-M   'P 1'
#
loop_
_entity.id
_entity.type
_entity.pdbx_description
1 polymer ?
#
loop_
_entity_poly.entity_id
_entity_poly.type
_entity_poly.pdbx_seq_one_letter_code
_entity_poly.pdbx_strand_id
1 'polypeptide(L)'
;MRKILLVFITLWLIVPAIYAQKVGLVLSGGGAKGLTHIGIIRALEENNIPIDYIAGTSMGAIIGSLYAMGYSPDDMVDLLKSEDFKRWYSGEVEEKYVYHFKKNLPTPEFFNIRFSFRDSLKSLKPQFLPTSVVNPIQMNLVFVDLYARATAACKGDFDKLFVPFRCIASDVYNKKQLIMKEGDLGDAVRASMSFPFMFKPIEIDNVLAYDGGIYNNFPTDVMKNDFHPDIIIEGFRPGIIQGPIFVSLLDNRSHPSVTACKYTLQNSNICLMPVIFQTLTV
;
A
#
# COMPACT_ATOMS: atom_id res chain seq x y z
N MET A 1 -29.45 -17.58 49.86
CA MET A 1 -29.59 -16.74 48.65
C MET A 1 -28.55 -15.56 48.64
N ARG A 2 -28.43 -14.73 49.67
CA ARG A 2 -27.55 -13.58 49.71
C ARG A 2 -26.03 -13.91 49.51
N LYS A 3 -25.57 -15.05 50.07
CA LYS A 3 -24.20 -15.52 49.90
C LYS A 3 -23.86 -16.03 48.47
N ILE A 4 -24.87 -16.63 47.81
CA ILE A 4 -24.72 -17.12 46.43
C ILE A 4 -24.68 -15.92 45.45
N LEU A 5 -25.51 -14.90 45.72
CA LEU A 5 -25.45 -13.66 44.93
C LEU A 5 -24.14 -12.93 45.03
N LEU A 6 -23.53 -12.87 46.22
CA LEU A 6 -22.20 -12.30 46.43
C LEU A 6 -21.10 -13.04 45.68
N VAL A 7 -21.15 -14.39 45.64
CA VAL A 7 -20.19 -15.19 44.87
C VAL A 7 -20.33 -14.95 43.38
N PHE A 8 -21.56 -14.82 42.86
CA PHE A 8 -21.79 -14.47 41.44
C PHE A 8 -21.29 -13.07 41.10
N ILE A 9 -21.50 -12.09 41.99
CA ILE A 9 -21.01 -10.74 41.78
C ILE A 9 -19.49 -10.67 41.82
N THR A 10 -18.84 -11.40 42.73
CA THR A 10 -17.39 -11.45 42.77
C THR A 10 -16.80 -12.22 41.61
N LEU A 11 -17.44 -13.28 41.12
CA LEU A 11 -17.02 -13.99 39.91
C LEU A 11 -17.12 -13.11 38.65
N TRP A 12 -18.14 -12.25 38.58
CA TRP A 12 -18.36 -11.30 37.47
C TRP A 12 -17.32 -10.16 37.48
N LEU A 13 -16.85 -9.74 38.67
CA LEU A 13 -15.82 -8.71 38.82
C LEU A 13 -14.40 -9.24 38.56
N ILE A 14 -14.18 -10.56 38.53
CA ILE A 14 -12.88 -11.19 38.29
C ILE A 14 -12.70 -11.58 36.79
N VAL A 15 -13.73 -11.39 35.91
CA VAL A 15 -13.55 -11.60 34.48
C VAL A 15 -12.52 -10.56 34.02
N PRO A 16 -11.26 -10.94 33.75
CA PRO A 16 -10.31 -9.97 33.21
C PRO A 16 -10.92 -9.46 31.89
N ALA A 17 -11.00 -8.16 31.75
CA ALA A 17 -11.29 -7.59 30.46
C ALA A 17 -10.19 -8.06 29.50
N ILE A 18 -10.52 -9.06 28.68
CA ILE A 18 -9.63 -9.55 27.62
C ILE A 18 -9.60 -8.44 26.60
N TYR A 19 -8.65 -7.54 26.74
CA TYR A 19 -8.37 -6.54 25.70
C TYR A 19 -7.77 -7.31 24.51
N ALA A 20 -8.52 -7.41 23.44
CA ALA A 20 -7.97 -7.91 22.18
C ALA A 20 -6.82 -7.00 21.77
N GLN A 21 -5.66 -7.57 21.50
CA GLN A 21 -4.51 -6.82 21.02
C GLN A 21 -4.79 -6.27 19.63
N LYS A 22 -4.45 -5.00 19.42
CA LYS A 22 -4.60 -4.34 18.13
C LYS A 22 -3.38 -4.62 17.25
N VAL A 23 -3.64 -5.08 16.03
CA VAL A 23 -2.60 -5.49 15.09
C VAL A 23 -2.54 -4.49 13.94
N GLY A 24 -1.37 -3.90 13.74
CA GLY A 24 -1.05 -3.05 12.59
C GLY A 24 -0.23 -3.81 11.55
N LEU A 25 -0.63 -3.73 10.29
CA LEU A 25 0.09 -4.31 9.16
C LEU A 25 0.78 -3.22 8.35
N VAL A 26 2.09 -3.33 8.20
CA VAL A 26 2.91 -2.41 7.39
C VAL A 26 3.37 -3.10 6.12
N LEU A 27 3.07 -2.49 4.96
CA LEU A 27 3.35 -3.03 3.64
C LEU A 27 4.30 -2.12 2.88
N SER A 28 5.48 -2.63 2.54
CA SER A 28 6.52 -1.87 1.83
C SER A 28 6.20 -1.68 0.34
N GLY A 29 6.83 -0.68 -0.26
CA GLY A 29 6.97 -0.60 -1.71
C GLY A 29 7.90 -1.71 -2.24
N GLY A 30 7.78 -2.02 -3.53
CA GLY A 30 8.63 -3.06 -4.13
C GLY A 30 8.25 -3.45 -5.55
N GLY A 31 7.41 -2.68 -6.22
CA GLY A 31 6.93 -2.98 -7.58
C GLY A 31 6.28 -4.36 -7.65
N ALA A 32 6.48 -5.10 -8.74
CA ALA A 32 5.87 -6.42 -8.93
C ALA A 32 6.11 -7.41 -7.78
N LYS A 33 7.17 -7.23 -7.03
CA LYS A 33 7.51 -8.08 -5.89
C LYS A 33 6.62 -7.82 -4.67
N GLY A 34 6.03 -6.62 -4.57
CA GLY A 34 5.05 -6.30 -3.53
C GLY A 34 3.75 -7.12 -3.65
N LEU A 35 3.50 -7.81 -4.76
CA LEU A 35 2.37 -8.74 -4.89
C LEU A 35 2.42 -9.86 -3.82
N THR A 36 3.59 -10.15 -3.26
CA THR A 36 3.74 -11.10 -2.14
C THR A 36 2.97 -10.67 -0.89
N HIS A 37 2.64 -9.40 -0.75
CA HIS A 37 1.83 -8.89 0.37
C HIS A 37 0.44 -9.55 0.43
N ILE A 38 -0.13 -9.95 -0.71
CA ILE A 38 -1.40 -10.71 -0.72
C ILE A 38 -1.24 -12.05 0.03
N GLY A 39 -0.10 -12.71 -0.17
CA GLY A 39 0.20 -13.95 0.56
C GLY A 39 0.33 -13.74 2.07
N ILE A 40 0.86 -12.59 2.49
CA ILE A 40 0.94 -12.23 3.91
C ILE A 40 -0.46 -12.02 4.50
N ILE A 41 -1.30 -11.23 3.82
CA ILE A 41 -2.69 -10.99 4.25
C ILE A 41 -3.46 -12.32 4.33
N ARG A 42 -3.35 -13.17 3.31
CA ARG A 42 -3.97 -14.50 3.30
C ARG A 42 -3.54 -15.35 4.49
N ALA A 43 -2.24 -15.38 4.77
CA ALA A 43 -1.71 -16.14 5.90
C ALA A 43 -2.22 -15.63 7.26
N LEU A 44 -2.40 -14.32 7.40
CA LEU A 44 -2.98 -13.73 8.60
C LEU A 44 -4.44 -14.14 8.78
N GLU A 45 -5.25 -14.05 7.71
CA GLU A 45 -6.66 -14.47 7.73
C GLU A 45 -6.81 -15.98 8.04
N GLU A 46 -6.05 -16.84 7.34
CA GLU A 46 -6.08 -18.30 7.55
C GLU A 46 -5.71 -18.70 9.00
N ASN A 47 -4.92 -17.86 9.67
CA ASN A 47 -4.54 -18.08 11.06
C ASN A 47 -5.38 -17.26 12.05
N ASN A 48 -6.47 -16.65 11.61
CA ASN A 48 -7.38 -15.83 12.42
C ASN A 48 -6.66 -14.68 13.16
N ILE A 49 -5.61 -14.13 12.56
CA ILE A 49 -4.91 -12.94 13.07
C ILE A 49 -5.60 -11.71 12.51
N PRO A 50 -6.25 -10.89 13.35
CA PRO A 50 -6.96 -9.70 12.88
C PRO A 50 -5.96 -8.66 12.35
N ILE A 51 -6.39 -7.89 11.36
CA ILE A 51 -5.67 -6.73 10.86
C ILE A 51 -6.52 -5.51 11.20
N ASP A 52 -6.13 -4.78 12.25
CA ASP A 52 -6.86 -3.61 12.74
C ASP A 52 -6.48 -2.33 12.02
N TYR A 53 -5.23 -2.23 11.51
CA TYR A 53 -4.70 -1.04 10.86
C TYR A 53 -3.74 -1.42 9.73
N ILE A 54 -3.70 -0.60 8.68
CA ILE A 54 -2.77 -0.81 7.56
C ILE A 54 -2.05 0.50 7.23
N ALA A 55 -0.73 0.41 7.02
CA ALA A 55 0.05 1.47 6.41
C ALA A 55 0.83 0.92 5.22
N GLY A 56 0.77 1.60 4.08
CA GLY A 56 1.37 1.10 2.84
C GLY A 56 2.05 2.16 2.00
N THR A 57 3.09 1.73 1.27
CA THR A 57 3.83 2.55 0.31
C THR A 57 3.86 1.85 -1.04
N SER A 58 3.63 2.59 -2.15
CA SER A 58 3.73 2.08 -3.52
C SER A 58 2.87 0.83 -3.74
N MET A 59 3.44 -0.32 -4.11
CA MET A 59 2.70 -1.57 -4.23
C MET A 59 2.03 -1.98 -2.92
N GLY A 60 2.66 -1.71 -1.77
CA GLY A 60 2.05 -1.92 -0.46
C GLY A 60 0.83 -1.02 -0.22
N ALA A 61 0.80 0.18 -0.80
CA ALA A 61 -0.37 1.04 -0.77
C ALA A 61 -1.51 0.49 -1.65
N ILE A 62 -1.21 -0.07 -2.81
CA ILE A 62 -2.22 -0.71 -3.68
C ILE A 62 -2.84 -1.90 -2.96
N ILE A 63 -2.03 -2.85 -2.49
CA ILE A 63 -2.53 -4.05 -1.82
C ILE A 63 -3.24 -3.70 -0.51
N GLY A 64 -2.64 -2.80 0.28
CA GLY A 64 -3.22 -2.37 1.55
C GLY A 64 -4.55 -1.64 1.39
N SER A 65 -4.68 -0.78 0.38
CA SER A 65 -5.94 -0.07 0.10
C SER A 65 -7.04 -1.00 -0.41
N LEU A 66 -6.70 -1.99 -1.25
CA LEU A 66 -7.67 -3.00 -1.69
C LEU A 66 -8.23 -3.76 -0.48
N TYR A 67 -7.37 -4.22 0.42
CA TYR A 67 -7.81 -4.87 1.64
C TYR A 67 -8.62 -3.94 2.56
N ALA A 68 -8.16 -2.70 2.71
CA ALA A 68 -8.85 -1.68 3.50
C ALA A 68 -10.25 -1.33 2.97
N MET A 69 -10.51 -1.58 1.68
CA MET A 69 -11.83 -1.46 1.05
C MET A 69 -12.69 -2.72 1.19
N GLY A 70 -12.12 -3.83 1.69
CA GLY A 70 -12.83 -5.10 1.88
C GLY A 70 -12.64 -6.14 0.77
N TYR A 71 -11.63 -5.98 -0.09
CA TYR A 71 -11.28 -7.04 -1.06
C TYR A 71 -10.67 -8.24 -0.34
N SER A 72 -11.12 -9.43 -0.68
CA SER A 72 -10.47 -10.66 -0.22
C SER A 72 -9.12 -10.88 -0.93
N PRO A 73 -8.22 -11.69 -0.36
CA PRO A 73 -6.98 -12.07 -1.03
C PRO A 73 -7.20 -12.71 -2.42
N ASP A 74 -8.30 -13.44 -2.62
CA ASP A 74 -8.63 -14.05 -3.91
C ASP A 74 -9.08 -13.00 -4.92
N ASP A 75 -9.95 -12.08 -4.52
CA ASP A 75 -10.37 -10.96 -5.38
C ASP A 75 -9.19 -10.11 -5.82
N MET A 76 -8.22 -9.87 -4.91
CA MET A 76 -7.00 -9.14 -5.23
C MET A 76 -6.15 -9.90 -6.27
N VAL A 77 -6.01 -11.22 -6.13
CA VAL A 77 -5.27 -12.04 -7.08
C VAL A 77 -5.92 -12.00 -8.46
N ASP A 78 -7.24 -12.11 -8.52
CA ASP A 78 -7.99 -12.07 -9.78
C ASP A 78 -7.88 -10.70 -10.46
N LEU A 79 -7.99 -9.62 -9.70
CA LEU A 79 -7.78 -8.26 -10.19
C LEU A 79 -6.38 -8.09 -10.79
N LEU A 80 -5.35 -8.51 -10.07
CA LEU A 80 -3.95 -8.31 -10.48
C LEU A 80 -3.50 -9.26 -11.61
N LYS A 81 -4.21 -10.36 -11.84
CA LYS A 81 -4.01 -11.24 -13.00
C LYS A 81 -4.77 -10.78 -14.23
N SER A 82 -5.70 -9.84 -14.10
CA SER A 82 -6.53 -9.38 -15.21
C SER A 82 -5.70 -8.71 -16.32
N GLU A 83 -6.18 -8.79 -17.55
CA GLU A 83 -5.58 -8.06 -18.67
C GLU A 83 -5.69 -6.54 -18.47
N ASP A 84 -6.73 -6.10 -17.76
CA ASP A 84 -6.89 -4.69 -17.42
C ASP A 84 -5.74 -4.19 -16.56
N PHE A 85 -5.35 -4.94 -15.54
CA PHE A 85 -4.20 -4.59 -14.70
C PHE A 85 -2.91 -4.46 -15.51
N LYS A 86 -2.68 -5.35 -16.50
CA LYS A 86 -1.53 -5.21 -17.41
C LYS A 86 -1.53 -3.89 -18.15
N ARG A 87 -2.70 -3.48 -18.65
CA ARG A 87 -2.86 -2.19 -19.36
C ARG A 87 -2.59 -1.00 -18.45
N TRP A 88 -2.93 -1.11 -17.17
CA TRP A 88 -2.71 -0.01 -16.23
C TRP A 88 -1.21 0.33 -16.10
N TYR A 89 -0.38 -0.68 -15.89
CA TYR A 89 1.05 -0.43 -15.70
C TYR A 89 1.83 -0.31 -17.02
N SER A 90 1.31 -0.84 -18.14
CA SER A 90 1.93 -0.66 -19.46
C SER A 90 1.60 0.68 -20.09
N GLY A 91 0.49 1.31 -19.68
CA GLY A 91 -0.05 2.52 -20.29
C GLY A 91 -0.68 2.30 -21.66
N GLU A 92 -0.96 1.03 -22.01
CA GLU A 92 -1.61 0.68 -23.26
C GLU A 92 -3.08 1.08 -23.21
N VAL A 93 -3.50 1.88 -24.19
CA VAL A 93 -4.88 2.36 -24.30
C VAL A 93 -5.68 1.40 -25.18
N GLU A 94 -6.83 0.92 -24.69
CA GLU A 94 -7.72 0.10 -25.51
C GLU A 94 -8.12 0.83 -26.80
N GLU A 95 -8.13 0.11 -27.90
CA GLU A 95 -8.47 0.69 -29.23
C GLU A 95 -9.82 1.42 -29.24
N LYS A 96 -10.80 0.95 -28.46
CA LYS A 96 -12.12 1.59 -28.35
C LYS A 96 -12.09 3.02 -27.80
N TYR A 97 -11.05 3.37 -27.02
CA TYR A 97 -10.84 4.72 -26.48
C TYR A 97 -9.89 5.57 -27.31
N VAL A 98 -9.26 4.99 -28.35
CA VAL A 98 -8.40 5.73 -29.26
C VAL A 98 -9.25 6.43 -30.33
N TYR A 99 -9.21 7.76 -30.33
CA TYR A 99 -9.96 8.55 -31.31
C TYR A 99 -9.51 8.20 -32.72
N HIS A 100 -10.43 7.70 -33.55
CA HIS A 100 -10.14 7.10 -34.87
C HIS A 100 -9.36 8.04 -35.82
N PHE A 101 -9.58 9.34 -35.73
CA PHE A 101 -8.91 10.36 -36.54
C PHE A 101 -7.52 10.77 -36.01
N LYS A 102 -7.07 10.28 -34.87
CA LYS A 102 -5.75 10.56 -34.29
C LYS A 102 -4.87 9.31 -34.16
N LYS A 103 -5.17 8.23 -34.87
CA LYS A 103 -4.24 7.10 -34.94
C LYS A 103 -2.98 7.58 -35.65
N ASN A 104 -1.94 7.83 -34.89
CA ASN A 104 -0.60 7.98 -35.46
C ASN A 104 -0.25 6.64 -36.08
N LEU A 105 0.06 6.67 -37.40
CA LEU A 105 0.64 5.48 -38.04
C LEU A 105 1.89 5.11 -37.23
N PRO A 106 2.14 3.81 -37.00
CA PRO A 106 3.35 3.39 -36.34
C PRO A 106 4.54 3.83 -37.17
N THR A 107 5.20 4.90 -36.74
CA THR A 107 6.45 5.34 -37.34
C THR A 107 7.59 4.77 -36.49
N PRO A 108 8.71 4.36 -37.11
CA PRO A 108 9.87 3.83 -36.39
C PRO A 108 10.65 4.94 -35.67
N GLU A 109 9.97 5.97 -35.22
CA GLU A 109 10.59 7.14 -34.58
C GLU A 109 10.86 6.85 -33.11
N PHE A 110 12.13 6.69 -32.76
CA PHE A 110 12.59 6.57 -31.37
C PHE A 110 12.49 7.91 -30.60
N PHE A 111 12.45 9.04 -31.31
CA PHE A 111 12.38 10.37 -30.71
C PHE A 111 11.43 11.28 -31.51
N ASN A 112 10.46 11.88 -30.82
CA ASN A 112 9.56 12.86 -31.41
C ASN A 112 9.82 14.22 -30.75
N ILE A 113 10.45 15.16 -31.47
CA ILE A 113 10.71 16.51 -30.99
C ILE A 113 9.60 17.40 -31.49
N ARG A 114 8.69 17.83 -30.62
CA ARG A 114 7.65 18.82 -30.96
C ARG A 114 8.17 20.22 -30.68
N PHE A 115 8.30 21.01 -31.74
CA PHE A 115 8.49 22.44 -31.61
C PHE A 115 7.12 23.13 -31.64
N SER A 116 6.76 23.85 -30.57
CA SER A 116 5.59 24.70 -30.53
C SER A 116 6.02 26.14 -30.74
N PHE A 117 5.64 26.72 -31.87
CA PHE A 117 5.96 28.13 -32.21
C PHE A 117 4.89 29.13 -31.71
N ARG A 118 4.00 28.72 -30.79
CA ARG A 118 2.80 29.47 -30.48
C ARG A 118 2.95 30.61 -29.49
N ASP A 119 4.03 30.69 -28.73
CA ASP A 119 4.26 31.82 -27.85
C ASP A 119 5.73 32.19 -27.76
N SER A 120 5.98 33.46 -28.14
CA SER A 120 7.15 34.29 -27.82
C SER A 120 8.47 33.62 -27.49
N LEU A 121 9.48 33.91 -28.22
CA LEU A 121 10.92 33.60 -28.14
C LEU A 121 11.59 33.44 -26.73
N LYS A 122 10.81 33.47 -25.65
CA LYS A 122 11.32 33.38 -24.28
C LYS A 122 11.23 31.99 -23.64
N SER A 123 10.68 30.97 -24.29
CA SER A 123 10.51 29.64 -23.71
C SER A 123 10.92 28.50 -24.65
N LEU A 124 12.09 28.59 -25.25
CA LEU A 124 12.79 27.44 -25.82
C LEU A 124 13.43 26.67 -24.65
N LYS A 125 12.61 25.97 -23.88
CA LYS A 125 13.14 24.91 -23.01
C LYS A 125 13.16 23.63 -23.86
N PRO A 126 14.32 23.12 -24.26
CA PRO A 126 14.40 21.87 -24.99
C PRO A 126 13.94 20.76 -24.05
N GLN A 127 12.78 20.21 -24.28
CA GLN A 127 12.26 19.07 -23.55
C GLN A 127 12.83 17.81 -24.21
N PHE A 128 14.11 17.53 -23.94
CA PHE A 128 14.85 16.44 -24.56
C PHE A 128 14.54 15.07 -23.98
N LEU A 129 13.89 15.00 -22.81
CA LEU A 129 13.56 13.74 -22.15
C LEU A 129 12.04 13.67 -21.94
N PRO A 130 11.42 12.51 -22.20
CA PRO A 130 10.04 12.29 -21.81
C PRO A 130 9.95 12.38 -20.30
N THR A 131 8.97 13.10 -19.78
CA THR A 131 8.75 13.25 -18.33
C THR A 131 8.27 11.95 -17.69
N SER A 132 7.75 11.01 -18.48
CA SER A 132 7.34 9.68 -18.05
C SER A 132 7.35 8.71 -19.23
N VAL A 133 7.70 7.47 -18.98
CA VAL A 133 7.70 6.38 -19.97
C VAL A 133 6.29 5.83 -20.17
N VAL A 134 5.51 5.73 -19.09
CA VAL A 134 4.16 5.16 -19.11
C VAL A 134 3.11 6.25 -19.22
N ASN A 135 2.14 6.06 -20.11
CA ASN A 135 0.98 6.94 -20.20
C ASN A 135 0.04 6.68 -19.00
N PRO A 136 -0.19 7.65 -18.11
CA PRO A 136 -0.96 7.42 -16.89
C PRO A 136 -2.48 7.43 -17.09
N ILE A 137 -2.98 7.76 -18.31
CA ILE A 137 -4.42 7.98 -18.53
C ILE A 137 -5.24 6.77 -18.14
N GLN A 138 -4.87 5.57 -18.58
CA GLN A 138 -5.61 4.34 -18.27
C GLN A 138 -5.61 4.06 -16.77
N MET A 139 -4.47 4.16 -16.14
CA MET A 139 -4.33 3.97 -14.71
C MET A 139 -5.17 4.97 -13.91
N ASN A 140 -5.15 6.25 -14.30
CA ASN A 140 -5.95 7.27 -13.62
C ASN A 140 -7.44 6.98 -13.73
N LEU A 141 -7.94 6.61 -14.92
CA LEU A 141 -9.35 6.26 -15.12
C LEU A 141 -9.77 5.06 -14.28
N VAL A 142 -8.95 4.04 -14.26
CA VAL A 142 -9.24 2.84 -13.48
C VAL A 142 -9.19 3.11 -11.99
N PHE A 143 -8.25 3.89 -11.51
CA PHE A 143 -8.18 4.24 -10.09
C PHE A 143 -9.41 5.03 -9.65
N VAL A 144 -9.90 5.94 -10.49
CA VAL A 144 -11.18 6.62 -10.22
C VAL A 144 -12.31 5.60 -10.10
N ASP A 145 -12.44 4.67 -11.05
CA ASP A 145 -13.52 3.66 -11.02
C ASP A 145 -13.39 2.71 -9.83
N LEU A 146 -12.20 2.22 -9.56
CA LEU A 146 -11.89 1.25 -8.49
C LEU A 146 -12.13 1.84 -7.10
N TYR A 147 -11.68 3.09 -6.87
CA TYR A 147 -11.66 3.69 -5.54
C TYR A 147 -12.83 4.62 -5.23
N ALA A 148 -13.58 5.10 -6.25
CA ALA A 148 -14.63 6.09 -6.06
C ALA A 148 -15.70 5.66 -5.04
N ARG A 149 -16.13 4.38 -5.09
CA ARG A 149 -17.15 3.86 -4.17
C ARG A 149 -16.64 3.85 -2.73
N ALA A 150 -15.39 3.45 -2.50
CA ALA A 150 -14.79 3.43 -1.18
C ALA A 150 -14.58 4.85 -0.65
N THR A 151 -14.07 5.76 -1.48
CA THR A 151 -13.93 7.18 -1.13
C THR A 151 -15.27 7.80 -0.73
N ALA A 152 -16.34 7.52 -1.48
CA ALA A 152 -17.68 8.00 -1.16
C ALA A 152 -18.22 7.40 0.14
N ALA A 153 -18.02 6.09 0.37
CA ALA A 153 -18.48 5.40 1.56
C ALA A 153 -17.80 5.89 2.83
N CYS A 154 -16.48 6.09 2.80
CA CYS A 154 -15.72 6.63 3.93
C CYS A 154 -15.78 8.17 4.02
N LYS A 155 -16.40 8.85 3.06
CA LYS A 155 -16.48 10.33 2.97
C LYS A 155 -15.11 10.98 2.95
N GLY A 156 -14.15 10.34 2.31
CA GLY A 156 -12.77 10.79 2.22
C GLY A 156 -11.96 10.65 3.52
N ASP A 157 -12.45 9.99 4.54
CA ASP A 157 -11.76 9.74 5.80
C ASP A 157 -11.30 8.27 5.85
N PHE A 158 -10.00 8.03 5.69
CA PHE A 158 -9.46 6.67 5.58
C PHE A 158 -9.53 5.87 6.88
N ASP A 159 -9.82 6.53 8.01
CA ASP A 159 -10.11 5.84 9.27
C ASP A 159 -11.50 5.15 9.26
N LYS A 160 -12.36 5.50 8.31
CA LYS A 160 -13.70 4.91 8.13
C LYS A 160 -13.75 3.84 7.06
N LEU A 161 -12.64 3.46 6.47
CA LEU A 161 -12.55 2.27 5.62
C LEU A 161 -12.81 1.01 6.45
N PHE A 162 -13.02 -0.12 5.78
CA PHE A 162 -13.21 -1.42 6.46
C PHE A 162 -12.04 -1.72 7.41
N VAL A 163 -10.80 -1.41 7.00
CA VAL A 163 -9.63 -1.32 7.87
C VAL A 163 -9.04 0.08 7.75
N PRO A 164 -8.85 0.83 8.84
CA PRO A 164 -8.19 2.13 8.84
C PRO A 164 -6.84 2.10 8.13
N PHE A 165 -6.61 3.07 7.25
CA PHE A 165 -5.50 3.03 6.31
C PHE A 165 -4.67 4.32 6.29
N ARG A 166 -3.35 4.16 6.10
CA ARG A 166 -2.42 5.25 5.79
C ARG A 166 -1.69 4.96 4.49
N CYS A 167 -1.69 5.93 3.60
CA CYS A 167 -1.00 5.88 2.33
C CYS A 167 0.17 6.86 2.33
N ILE A 168 1.35 6.40 1.90
CA ILE A 168 2.56 7.21 1.94
C ILE A 168 2.98 7.61 0.54
N ALA A 169 3.16 8.92 0.34
CA ALA A 169 3.79 9.50 -0.83
C ALA A 169 4.99 10.36 -0.42
N SER A 170 5.62 11.01 -1.38
CA SER A 170 6.81 11.85 -1.18
C SER A 170 6.61 13.23 -1.76
N ASP A 171 6.81 14.24 -0.93
CA ASP A 171 6.98 15.63 -1.33
C ASP A 171 8.48 15.88 -1.60
N VAL A 172 8.85 15.79 -2.87
CA VAL A 172 10.27 15.91 -3.27
C VAL A 172 10.76 17.35 -3.15
N TYR A 173 9.87 18.32 -3.29
CA TYR A 173 10.24 19.73 -3.17
C TYR A 173 10.64 20.09 -1.74
N ASN A 174 9.81 19.70 -0.76
CA ASN A 174 10.08 19.95 0.66
C ASN A 174 10.89 18.82 1.33
N LYS A 175 11.30 17.79 0.58
CA LYS A 175 12.14 16.67 1.03
C LYS A 175 11.55 15.95 2.26
N LYS A 176 10.27 15.63 2.22
CA LYS A 176 9.58 14.96 3.33
C LYS A 176 8.60 13.90 2.83
N GLN A 177 8.28 12.96 3.71
CA GLN A 177 7.16 12.06 3.48
C GLN A 177 5.84 12.82 3.54
N LEU A 178 4.88 12.37 2.75
CA LEU A 178 3.51 12.85 2.73
C LEU A 178 2.62 11.70 3.21
N ILE A 179 2.01 11.88 4.40
CA ILE A 179 1.12 10.88 5.00
C ILE A 179 -0.30 11.26 4.62
N MET A 180 -0.94 10.41 3.83
CA MET A 180 -2.31 10.62 3.38
C MET A 180 -3.27 9.75 4.21
N LYS A 181 -4.23 10.39 4.85
CA LYS A 181 -5.23 9.80 5.73
C LYS A 181 -6.65 10.23 5.39
N GLU A 182 -6.77 11.18 4.47
CA GLU A 182 -8.03 11.75 4.02
C GLU A 182 -7.93 12.22 2.57
N GLY A 183 -9.06 12.51 1.93
CA GLY A 183 -9.16 12.94 0.56
C GLY A 183 -9.65 11.84 -0.40
N ASP A 184 -9.26 11.90 -1.66
CA ASP A 184 -9.55 10.85 -2.62
C ASP A 184 -8.56 9.69 -2.46
N LEU A 185 -9.09 8.49 -2.21
CA LEU A 185 -8.26 7.31 -1.99
C LEU A 185 -7.51 6.88 -3.26
N GLY A 186 -8.14 7.04 -4.43
CA GLY A 186 -7.51 6.73 -5.71
C GLY A 186 -6.32 7.64 -5.99
N ASP A 187 -6.47 8.95 -5.73
CA ASP A 187 -5.38 9.90 -5.88
C ASP A 187 -4.26 9.64 -4.88
N ALA A 188 -4.59 9.31 -3.63
CA ALA A 188 -3.60 8.97 -2.61
C ALA A 188 -2.75 7.74 -3.03
N VAL A 189 -3.40 6.65 -3.46
CA VAL A 189 -2.71 5.44 -3.91
C VAL A 189 -1.93 5.72 -5.20
N ARG A 190 -2.50 6.52 -6.12
CA ARG A 190 -1.84 6.93 -7.35
C ARG A 190 -0.59 7.76 -7.10
N ALA A 191 -0.61 8.66 -6.12
CA ALA A 191 0.56 9.41 -5.68
C ALA A 191 1.65 8.48 -5.15
N SER A 192 1.25 7.57 -4.25
CA SER A 192 2.16 6.63 -3.61
C SER A 192 2.95 5.75 -4.58
N MET A 193 2.40 5.48 -5.77
CA MET A 193 3.05 4.68 -6.80
C MET A 193 3.66 5.50 -7.95
N SER A 194 3.73 6.81 -7.83
CA SER A 194 4.30 7.70 -8.86
C SER A 194 5.82 7.63 -8.92
N PHE A 195 6.36 6.46 -9.30
CA PHE A 195 7.81 6.26 -9.39
C PHE A 195 8.41 7.19 -10.46
N PRO A 196 9.47 7.96 -10.11
CA PRO A 196 10.11 8.89 -11.03
C PRO A 196 10.51 8.22 -12.35
N PHE A 197 10.35 8.94 -13.45
CA PHE A 197 10.57 8.52 -14.84
C PHE A 197 9.59 7.46 -15.37
N MET A 198 9.02 6.60 -14.55
CA MET A 198 8.01 5.62 -14.99
C MET A 198 6.65 6.29 -15.12
N PHE A 199 6.19 6.93 -14.05
CA PHE A 199 4.88 7.57 -13.99
C PHE A 199 4.99 9.06 -13.74
N LYS A 200 4.09 9.81 -14.36
CA LYS A 200 3.96 11.23 -14.10
C LYS A 200 3.45 11.43 -12.66
N PRO A 201 4.09 12.31 -11.86
CA PRO A 201 3.58 12.66 -10.54
C PRO A 201 2.21 13.31 -10.62
N ILE A 202 1.48 13.29 -9.52
CA ILE A 202 0.20 14.00 -9.40
C ILE A 202 0.29 15.10 -8.36
N GLU A 203 -0.58 16.08 -8.48
CA GLU A 203 -0.67 17.18 -7.54
C GLU A 203 -1.79 16.89 -6.54
N ILE A 204 -1.45 16.89 -5.25
CA ILE A 204 -2.38 16.77 -4.14
C ILE A 204 -2.17 17.97 -3.22
N ASP A 205 -3.20 18.74 -2.95
CA ASP A 205 -3.17 19.92 -2.08
C ASP A 205 -2.02 20.89 -2.43
N ASN A 206 -1.84 21.18 -3.72
CA ASN A 206 -0.74 22.01 -4.27
C ASN A 206 0.67 21.43 -4.03
N VAL A 207 0.79 20.16 -3.69
CA VAL A 207 2.06 19.45 -3.55
C VAL A 207 2.21 18.44 -4.68
N LEU A 208 3.34 18.50 -5.39
CA LEU A 208 3.66 17.51 -6.41
C LEU A 208 4.16 16.22 -5.75
N ALA A 209 3.28 15.23 -5.72
CA ALA A 209 3.50 13.98 -5.01
C ALA A 209 4.12 12.91 -5.91
N TYR A 210 5.15 12.27 -5.38
CA TYR A 210 5.87 11.15 -5.98
C TYR A 210 5.75 9.89 -5.12
N ASP A 211 6.28 8.77 -5.63
CA ASP A 211 6.32 7.48 -4.91
C ASP A 211 6.87 7.64 -3.49
N GLY A 212 6.15 7.07 -2.54
CA GLY A 212 6.50 7.15 -1.13
C GLY A 212 7.84 6.50 -0.79
N GLY A 213 8.29 5.55 -1.62
CA GLY A 213 9.55 4.86 -1.46
C GLY A 213 10.80 5.75 -1.52
N ILE A 214 10.67 7.01 -1.95
CA ILE A 214 11.78 7.98 -1.95
C ILE A 214 12.17 8.36 -0.52
N TYR A 215 11.21 8.57 0.38
CA TYR A 215 11.47 9.02 1.76
C TYR A 215 11.06 8.00 2.83
N ASN A 216 9.98 7.24 2.59
CA ASN A 216 9.52 6.22 3.53
C ASN A 216 8.95 5.01 2.80
N ASN A 217 9.82 4.12 2.40
CA ASN A 217 9.42 2.89 1.72
C ASN A 217 8.77 1.86 2.65
N PHE A 218 8.89 2.05 3.96
CA PHE A 218 8.43 1.10 4.98
C PHE A 218 7.89 1.86 6.20
N PRO A 219 6.60 2.25 6.19
CA PRO A 219 6.04 3.24 7.10
C PRO A 219 5.70 2.70 8.50
N THR A 220 6.65 2.03 9.16
CA THR A 220 6.48 1.54 10.55
C THR A 220 6.36 2.69 11.54
N ASP A 221 7.06 3.79 11.30
CA ASP A 221 6.97 5.02 12.09
C ASP A 221 5.56 5.62 12.03
N VAL A 222 4.97 5.65 10.84
CA VAL A 222 3.59 6.13 10.65
C VAL A 222 2.59 5.23 11.38
N MET A 223 2.73 3.91 11.25
CA MET A 223 1.89 2.95 11.96
C MET A 223 1.95 3.18 13.48
N LYS A 224 3.15 3.37 14.03
CA LYS A 224 3.34 3.62 15.47
C LYS A 224 2.73 4.93 15.92
N ASN A 225 2.95 6.00 15.16
CA ASN A 225 2.60 7.35 15.57
C ASN A 225 1.11 7.68 15.39
N ASP A 226 0.46 7.11 14.36
CA ASP A 226 -0.94 7.41 14.05
C ASP A 226 -1.92 6.44 14.73
N PHE A 227 -1.58 5.16 14.80
CA PHE A 227 -2.50 4.11 15.24
C PHE A 227 -2.18 3.51 16.60
N HIS A 228 -0.91 3.58 17.04
CA HIS A 228 -0.46 3.00 18.31
C HIS A 228 -0.91 1.55 18.54
N PRO A 229 -0.74 0.62 17.57
CA PRO A 229 -1.14 -0.77 17.74
C PRO A 229 -0.31 -1.45 18.82
N ASP A 230 -0.84 -2.54 19.39
CA ASP A 230 -0.10 -3.36 20.35
C ASP A 230 0.98 -4.22 19.67
N ILE A 231 0.68 -4.66 18.43
CA ILE A 231 1.56 -5.52 17.62
C ILE A 231 1.67 -4.89 16.22
N ILE A 232 2.88 -4.86 15.68
CA ILE A 232 3.12 -4.46 14.29
C ILE A 232 3.68 -5.67 13.54
N ILE A 233 3.00 -6.02 12.45
CA ILE A 233 3.44 -7.03 11.50
C ILE A 233 3.99 -6.31 10.29
N GLU A 234 5.23 -6.61 9.95
CA GLU A 234 5.96 -5.97 8.88
C GLU A 234 6.07 -6.90 7.67
N GLY A 235 5.38 -6.54 6.59
CA GLY A 235 5.54 -7.17 5.29
C GLY A 235 6.75 -6.61 4.57
N PHE A 236 7.93 -7.14 4.89
CA PHE A 236 9.21 -6.68 4.32
C PHE A 236 9.70 -7.60 3.22
N ARG A 237 10.29 -6.98 2.21
CA ARG A 237 11.07 -7.67 1.21
C ARG A 237 12.51 -7.19 1.22
N PRO A 238 13.48 -8.02 1.64
CA PRO A 238 14.89 -7.72 1.47
C PRO A 238 15.24 -7.60 -0.03
N GLY A 239 16.04 -6.60 -0.40
CA GLY A 239 16.58 -6.48 -1.76
C GLY A 239 17.40 -7.70 -2.15
N ILE A 240 17.21 -8.18 -3.39
CA ILE A 240 18.07 -9.08 -4.19
C ILE A 240 18.60 -10.38 -3.55
N ILE A 241 18.40 -10.65 -2.28
CA ILE A 241 18.86 -11.90 -1.66
C ILE A 241 17.73 -12.92 -1.77
N GLN A 242 18.01 -14.06 -2.40
CA GLN A 242 17.16 -15.25 -2.36
C GLN A 242 17.07 -15.70 -0.89
N GLY A 243 15.96 -15.35 -0.23
CA GLY A 243 15.76 -15.67 1.18
C GLY A 243 14.28 -15.58 1.55
N PRO A 244 13.90 -16.12 2.71
CA PRO A 244 12.52 -16.13 3.17
C PRO A 244 11.99 -14.72 3.41
N ILE A 245 10.66 -14.56 3.29
CA ILE A 245 9.96 -13.34 3.69
C ILE A 245 10.12 -13.20 5.21
N PHE A 246 10.67 -12.07 5.65
CA PHE A 246 10.73 -11.77 7.08
C PHE A 246 9.46 -11.02 7.46
N VAL A 247 8.77 -11.53 8.48
CA VAL A 247 7.74 -10.79 9.21
C VAL A 247 8.37 -10.47 10.55
N SER A 248 8.56 -9.21 10.87
CA SER A 248 9.00 -8.81 12.20
C SER A 248 7.78 -8.44 13.04
N LEU A 249 7.69 -9.01 14.22
CA LEU A 249 6.69 -8.65 15.23
C LEU A 249 7.35 -7.65 16.18
N LEU A 250 6.85 -6.44 16.22
CA LEU A 250 7.28 -5.43 17.19
C LEU A 250 6.22 -5.34 18.27
N ASP A 251 6.54 -5.82 19.47
CA ASP A 251 5.72 -5.58 20.65
C ASP A 251 5.99 -4.14 21.15
N ASN A 252 4.96 -3.32 21.15
CA ASN A 252 5.06 -1.92 21.55
C ASN A 252 5.03 -1.71 23.08
N ARG A 253 4.78 -2.75 23.87
CA ARG A 253 4.60 -2.67 25.34
C ARG A 253 5.87 -2.94 26.16
N SER A 254 6.86 -3.55 25.59
CA SER A 254 8.11 -3.87 26.26
C SER A 254 9.27 -3.69 25.30
N HIS A 255 10.43 -3.29 25.79
CA HIS A 255 11.69 -3.09 25.07
C HIS A 255 11.80 -3.85 23.73
N PRO A 256 12.48 -3.31 22.70
CA PRO A 256 12.45 -3.84 21.35
C PRO A 256 13.04 -5.27 21.29
N SER A 257 12.25 -6.25 21.64
CA SER A 257 12.54 -7.63 21.35
C SER A 257 12.04 -7.89 19.92
N VAL A 258 12.95 -7.84 18.96
CA VAL A 258 12.67 -8.24 17.58
C VAL A 258 12.46 -9.76 17.57
N THR A 259 11.22 -10.19 17.57
CA THR A 259 10.91 -11.60 17.31
C THR A 259 10.80 -11.77 15.81
N ALA A 260 11.88 -12.20 15.17
CA ALA A 260 11.87 -12.50 13.73
C ALA A 260 11.19 -13.86 13.51
N CYS A 261 10.04 -13.86 12.88
CA CYS A 261 9.39 -15.07 12.40
C CYS A 261 9.83 -15.33 10.96
N LYS A 262 10.47 -16.46 10.71
CA LYS A 262 10.98 -16.85 9.40
C LYS A 262 9.93 -17.69 8.67
N TYR A 263 9.38 -17.20 7.55
CA TYR A 263 8.50 -17.96 6.69
C TYR A 263 9.27 -18.48 5.48
N THR A 264 9.13 -19.74 5.18
CA THR A 264 9.68 -20.34 3.96
C THR A 264 8.52 -20.71 3.03
N LEU A 265 8.48 -20.08 1.85
CA LEU A 265 7.60 -20.49 0.79
C LEU A 265 8.16 -21.78 0.15
N GLN A 266 7.63 -22.94 0.53
CA GLN A 266 7.81 -24.17 -0.22
C GLN A 266 6.44 -24.61 -0.75
N ASN A 267 6.34 -24.65 -2.07
CA ASN A 267 5.22 -25.22 -2.84
C ASN A 267 3.81 -24.89 -2.30
N SER A 268 3.34 -23.66 -2.53
CA SER A 268 1.95 -23.21 -2.33
C SER A 268 1.32 -23.41 -0.94
N ASN A 269 2.05 -23.90 0.05
CA ASN A 269 1.61 -23.93 1.43
C ASN A 269 2.51 -23.04 2.30
N ILE A 270 1.94 -21.98 2.85
CA ILE A 270 2.61 -21.13 3.83
C ILE A 270 2.59 -21.88 5.16
N CYS A 271 3.73 -22.41 5.57
CA CYS A 271 3.86 -23.04 6.88
C CYS A 271 4.27 -21.99 7.91
N LEU A 272 3.38 -21.66 8.81
CA LEU A 272 3.65 -20.87 10.02
C LEU A 272 4.37 -21.76 11.03
N MET A 273 5.70 -21.73 11.06
CA MET A 273 6.45 -22.29 12.19
C MET A 273 6.69 -21.19 13.23
N PRO A 274 6.11 -21.27 14.44
CA PRO A 274 6.49 -20.38 15.52
C PRO A 274 7.90 -20.78 15.99
N VAL A 275 8.90 -19.97 15.69
CA VAL A 275 10.20 -20.09 16.33
C VAL A 275 10.12 -19.31 17.64
N ILE A 276 9.84 -20.04 18.72
CA ILE A 276 9.97 -19.52 20.08
C ILE A 276 11.47 -19.40 20.35
N PHE A 277 12.01 -18.18 20.29
CA PHE A 277 13.32 -17.91 20.85
C PHE A 277 13.17 -17.79 22.36
N GLN A 278 13.70 -18.79 23.08
CA GLN A 278 13.98 -18.64 24.51
C GLN A 278 14.94 -17.46 24.67
N THR A 279 14.52 -16.49 25.46
CA THR A 279 15.35 -15.42 25.99
C THR A 279 16.55 -16.03 26.71
N LEU A 280 17.72 -15.94 26.11
CA LEU A 280 18.97 -16.08 26.85
C LEU A 280 19.19 -14.76 27.61
N THR A 281 18.84 -14.77 28.90
CA THR A 281 19.35 -13.81 29.87
C THR A 281 20.84 -14.08 30.09
N VAL A 282 21.67 -13.09 29.84
CA VAL A 282 22.95 -12.89 30.50
C VAL A 282 22.89 -11.51 31.15
#